data_12045fc4a44d2b510a35b6f92dd286e9
#
_entry.id   12045fc4a44d2b510a35b6f92dd286e9
#
_cell.length_a   1.000
_cell.length_b   1.000
_cell.length_c   1.000
_cell.angle_alpha   90.00
_cell.angle_beta   90.00
_cell.angle_gamma   90.00
#
_symmetry.space_group_name_H-M   'P 1'
#
loop_
_entity.id
_entity.type
_entity.pdbx_description
1 polymer ?
#
loop_
_entity_poly.entity_id
_entity_poly.type
_entity_poly.pdbx_seq_one_letter_code
_entity_poly.pdbx_strand_id
1 'polypeptide(L)'
;MDRQPMAAMNGRKANEENPMLLAHGTIIALIDGRNFELYRNAGDEAEPQLAALPAPKLDSHNHSGGSHHSSAGNHADSLVGEDAHAIAAIHWLNAKVLGHRIADLVVIAAPRTLGELRKHYHKQTAGVLRKELAKDLVGRQPDAILAALRERH
;
A
#
# COMPACT_ATOMS: atom_id res chain seq x y z
N MET A 1 -35.50 -11.60 10.80
CA MET A 1 -34.95 -12.05 10.88
C MET A 1 -33.94 -12.25 10.03
N ASP A 2 -33.73 -12.40 9.51
CA ASP A 2 -32.93 -12.69 8.68
C ASP A 2 -32.18 -11.61 8.18
N ARG A 3 -32.16 -10.54 8.64
CA ARG A 3 -31.51 -9.61 8.25
C ARG A 3 -30.10 -9.76 8.33
N GLN A 4 -29.52 -10.36 9.19
CA GLN A 4 -28.22 -10.47 9.35
C GLN A 4 -27.53 -11.10 8.22
N PRO A 5 -27.81 -12.13 7.78
CA PRO A 5 -27.09 -12.79 6.75
C PRO A 5 -27.09 -11.96 5.51
N MET A 6 -28.16 -11.30 5.30
CA MET A 6 -28.20 -10.53 4.19
C MET A 6 -27.26 -9.41 4.25
N ALA A 7 -27.06 -8.86 5.35
CA ALA A 7 -26.18 -7.78 5.49
C ALA A 7 -24.77 -8.19 5.12
N ALA A 8 -24.39 -9.33 5.54
CA ALA A 8 -23.06 -9.77 5.27
C ALA A 8 -22.84 -9.97 3.79
N MET A 9 -23.78 -10.53 3.14
CA MET A 9 -23.59 -10.72 1.78
C MET A 9 -23.61 -9.45 1.01
N ASN A 10 -24.40 -8.54 1.42
CA ASN A 10 -24.45 -7.30 0.76
C ASN A 10 -23.15 -6.58 0.80
N GLY A 11 -22.44 -6.72 1.85
CA GLY A 11 -21.18 -6.06 1.95
C GLY A 11 -20.24 -6.48 0.87
N ARG A 12 -20.20 -7.75 0.59
CA ARG A 12 -19.35 -8.20 -0.40
C ARG A 12 -19.76 -7.70 -1.75
N LYS A 13 -20.99 -7.72 -2.07
CA LYS A 13 -21.41 -7.26 -3.31
C LYS A 13 -21.13 -5.81 -3.50
N ALA A 14 -21.26 -5.03 -2.52
CA ALA A 14 -20.99 -3.64 -2.61
C ALA A 14 -19.56 -3.41 -3.04
N ASN A 15 -18.65 -4.19 -2.54
CA ASN A 15 -17.28 -4.02 -2.93
C ASN A 15 -17.06 -4.29 -4.39
N GLU A 16 -17.81 -5.16 -4.96
CA GLU A 16 -17.62 -5.44 -6.34
C GLU A 16 -18.24 -4.40 -7.23
N GLU A 17 -19.29 -3.80 -6.81
CA GLU A 17 -19.99 -2.88 -7.66
C GLU A 17 -19.64 -1.45 -7.45
N ASN A 18 -19.21 -1.08 -6.30
CA ASN A 18 -18.98 0.30 -5.94
C ASN A 18 -17.55 0.59 -5.69
N PRO A 19 -17.18 1.84 -5.67
CA PRO A 19 -15.84 2.18 -5.28
C PRO A 19 -15.55 1.64 -3.91
N MET A 20 -14.28 1.42 -3.63
CA MET A 20 -13.91 0.85 -2.41
C MET A 20 -14.34 1.63 -1.21
N LEU A 21 -14.76 0.98 -0.21
CA LEU A 21 -15.09 1.59 1.07
C LEU A 21 -13.93 1.35 2.02
N LEU A 22 -13.46 2.40 2.65
CA LEU A 22 -12.33 2.29 3.56
C LEU A 22 -12.83 2.19 4.98
N ALA A 23 -12.61 1.06 5.61
CA ALA A 23 -12.99 0.91 7.01
C ALA A 23 -12.14 1.84 7.87
N HIS A 24 -12.68 2.23 9.01
CA HIS A 24 -11.91 2.98 9.97
C HIS A 24 -10.64 2.20 10.33
N GLY A 25 -9.54 2.87 10.36
CA GLY A 25 -8.28 2.23 10.71
C GLY A 25 -7.52 1.62 9.56
N THR A 26 -8.10 1.64 8.36
CA THR A 26 -7.39 1.10 7.20
C THR A 26 -6.09 1.87 6.98
N ILE A 27 -5.02 1.14 6.71
CA ILE A 27 -3.73 1.76 6.43
C ILE A 27 -3.56 1.83 4.93
N ILE A 28 -3.17 3.00 4.45
CA ILE A 28 -2.90 3.21 3.04
C ILE A 28 -1.42 3.44 2.88
N ALA A 29 -0.75 2.59 2.13
CA ALA A 29 0.69 2.68 1.91
C ALA A 29 0.95 3.12 0.49
N LEU A 30 1.73 4.18 0.33
CA LEU A 30 2.12 4.66 -0.99
C LEU A 30 3.61 4.44 -1.12
N ILE A 31 4.02 3.79 -2.18
CA ILE A 31 5.41 3.37 -2.34
C ILE A 31 5.90 3.71 -3.72
N ASP A 32 7.08 4.32 -3.80
CA ASP A 32 7.75 4.43 -5.08
C ASP A 32 9.20 3.98 -4.88
N GLY A 33 10.05 4.27 -5.80
CA GLY A 33 11.43 3.79 -5.73
C GLY A 33 12.29 4.48 -4.69
N ARG A 34 11.78 5.55 -4.09
CA ARG A 34 12.55 6.28 -3.11
C ARG A 34 11.75 6.68 -1.90
N ASN A 35 10.45 6.67 -1.99
CA ASN A 35 9.60 7.20 -0.93
C ASN A 35 8.59 6.18 -0.44
N PHE A 36 8.25 6.29 0.81
CA PHE A 36 7.28 5.41 1.44
C PHE A 36 6.43 6.30 2.34
N GLU A 37 5.14 6.36 2.07
CA GLU A 37 4.24 7.20 2.84
C GLU A 37 3.11 6.36 3.39
N LEU A 38 2.64 6.70 4.56
CA LEU A 38 1.57 5.97 5.20
C LEU A 38 0.48 6.91 5.66
N TYR A 39 -0.76 6.49 5.47
CA TYR A 39 -1.92 7.19 6.01
C TYR A 39 -2.81 6.19 6.70
N ARG A 40 -3.65 6.67 7.57
CA ARG A 40 -4.61 5.84 8.24
C ARG A 40 -5.96 6.50 8.09
N ASN A 41 -7.01 5.75 7.84
CA ASN A 41 -8.34 6.31 7.79
C ASN A 41 -8.81 6.58 9.22
N ALA A 42 -8.72 7.82 9.64
CA ALA A 42 -9.17 8.22 10.96
C ALA A 42 -10.67 8.50 10.98
N GLY A 43 -11.29 8.54 9.81
CA GLY A 43 -12.74 8.69 9.71
C GLY A 43 -13.40 7.33 9.64
N ASP A 44 -14.49 7.23 8.89
CA ASP A 44 -15.16 5.95 8.73
C ASP A 44 -15.42 5.71 7.25
N GLU A 45 -16.23 4.73 6.95
CA GLU A 45 -16.45 4.38 5.55
C GLU A 45 -17.23 5.46 4.82
N ALA A 46 -18.14 6.10 5.50
CA ALA A 46 -18.95 7.12 4.88
C ALA A 46 -18.16 8.41 4.67
N GLU A 47 -17.32 8.73 5.62
CA GLU A 47 -16.53 9.94 5.54
C GLU A 47 -15.10 9.65 5.90
N PRO A 48 -14.34 9.08 4.97
CA PRO A 48 -12.96 8.76 5.27
C PRO A 48 -12.11 10.02 5.40
N GLN A 49 -11.18 9.98 6.32
CA GLN A 49 -10.27 11.09 6.54
C GLN A 49 -8.88 10.51 6.69
N LEU A 50 -7.99 10.83 5.79
CA LEU A 50 -6.65 10.27 5.85
C LEU A 50 -5.76 11.10 6.74
N ALA A 51 -5.23 10.46 7.75
CA ALA A 51 -4.29 11.10 8.66
C ALA A 51 -2.91 10.53 8.36
N ALA A 52 -1.94 11.40 8.17
CA ALA A 52 -0.60 10.94 7.86
C ALA A 52 0.03 10.26 9.06
N LEU A 53 0.73 9.19 8.81
CA LEU A 53 1.47 8.48 9.85
C LEU A 53 2.95 8.58 9.53
N PRO A 54 3.78 8.51 10.55
CA PRO A 54 5.22 8.48 10.29
C PRO A 54 5.57 7.18 9.59
N ALA A 55 6.33 7.29 8.53
CA ALA A 55 6.82 6.11 7.84
C ALA A 55 8.31 5.99 8.09
N PRO A 56 8.82 4.78 8.17
CA PRO A 56 10.25 4.63 8.43
C PRO A 56 11.06 5.03 7.22
N LYS A 57 12.30 5.48 7.47
CA LYS A 57 13.16 5.67 6.43
C LYS A 57 13.74 4.35 6.12
N LEU A 58 13.55 3.80 4.96
CA LEU A 58 14.00 2.47 4.65
C LEU A 58 15.40 2.52 4.07
N ASP A 59 16.22 1.59 4.53
CA ASP A 59 17.57 1.57 4.10
C ASP A 59 17.72 0.49 3.07
N SER A 60 17.65 0.83 1.83
CA SER A 60 17.67 -0.19 0.82
C SER A 60 19.04 -0.44 0.31
N HIS A 61 20.07 0.31 0.84
CA HIS A 61 21.23 -0.05 0.39
C HIS A 61 22.01 -0.85 1.20
N ASN A 62 21.64 -1.14 2.31
CA ASN A 62 22.48 -1.78 3.10
C ASN A 62 22.77 -3.07 2.69
N HIS A 63 22.15 -3.65 1.97
CA HIS A 63 22.45 -4.93 1.84
C HIS A 63 23.40 -5.03 0.81
N SER A 64 23.70 -4.41 0.14
CA SER A 64 24.47 -4.71 -0.72
C SER A 64 25.54 -4.26 -0.65
N GLY A 65 25.99 -4.14 -0.02
CA GLY A 65 27.04 -3.70 0.20
C GLY A 65 27.69 -3.53 -1.04
N GLY A 66 28.02 -4.02 -1.50
CA GLY A 66 28.80 -3.85 -2.44
C GLY A 66 28.53 -3.15 -3.42
N SER A 67 27.97 -2.92 -3.57
CA SER A 67 27.66 -2.34 -4.49
C SER A 67 28.27 -1.35 -4.84
N HIS A 68 28.64 -0.91 -4.76
CA HIS A 68 29.11 0.09 -4.97
C HIS A 68 29.63 0.23 -6.18
N HIS A 69 29.85 0.12 -6.70
CA HIS A 69 30.39 0.34 -7.66
C HIS A 69 29.95 0.58 -8.72
N SER A 70 29.65 0.80 -8.69
CA SER A 70 29.29 0.84 -9.49
C SER A 70 29.08 1.52 -10.53
N SER A 71 29.15 1.55 -11.26
CA SER A 71 28.91 2.10 -12.26
C SER A 71 28.04 2.97 -12.33
N ALA A 72 27.78 3.33 -11.63
CA ALA A 72 27.03 4.30 -11.58
C ALA A 72 26.28 4.84 -12.60
N GLY A 73 25.43 5.46 -12.43
CA GLY A 73 24.63 6.07 -13.27
C GLY A 73 23.99 5.25 -14.21
N ASN A 74 24.11 4.08 -14.12
CA ASN A 74 23.53 3.26 -14.95
C ASN A 74 22.10 3.09 -14.72
N HIS A 75 21.27 3.02 -15.66
CA HIS A 75 19.84 2.83 -15.53
C HIS A 75 19.52 1.55 -14.81
N ALA A 76 20.25 0.51 -15.09
CA ALA A 76 19.99 -0.75 -14.42
C ALA A 76 20.26 -0.65 -12.92
N ASP A 77 21.30 0.06 -12.53
CA ASP A 77 21.57 0.22 -11.12
C ASP A 77 20.49 1.03 -10.44
N SER A 78 19.94 2.02 -11.13
CA SER A 78 18.88 2.79 -10.57
C SER A 78 17.64 1.94 -10.35
N LEU A 79 17.30 1.08 -11.29
CA LEU A 79 16.14 0.22 -11.13
C LEU A 79 16.35 -0.78 -10.02
N VAL A 80 17.55 -1.29 -9.86
CA VAL A 80 17.82 -2.23 -8.77
C VAL A 80 17.63 -1.52 -7.43
N GLY A 81 18.08 -0.28 -7.33
CA GLY A 81 17.90 0.46 -6.10
C GLY A 81 16.42 0.74 -5.80
N GLU A 82 15.65 1.02 -6.84
CA GLU A 82 14.23 1.26 -6.66
C GLU A 82 13.51 0.00 -6.25
N ASP A 83 13.87 -1.13 -6.83
CA ASP A 83 13.26 -2.39 -6.44
C ASP A 83 13.66 -2.75 -5.00
N ALA A 84 14.89 -2.48 -4.61
CA ALA A 84 15.32 -2.77 -3.26
C ALA A 84 14.52 -1.94 -2.25
N HIS A 85 14.23 -0.67 -2.59
CA HIS A 85 13.43 0.16 -1.73
C HIS A 85 12.01 -0.40 -1.62
N ALA A 86 11.42 -0.79 -2.74
CA ALA A 86 10.07 -1.35 -2.74
C ALA A 86 10.02 -2.62 -1.91
N ILE A 87 11.02 -3.48 -2.05
CA ILE A 87 11.08 -4.72 -1.30
C ILE A 87 11.21 -4.43 0.19
N ALA A 88 12.03 -3.45 0.55
CA ALA A 88 12.15 -3.08 1.96
C ALA A 88 10.82 -2.58 2.51
N ALA A 89 10.07 -1.82 1.71
CA ALA A 89 8.78 -1.31 2.13
C ALA A 89 7.79 -2.45 2.38
N ILE A 90 7.73 -3.42 1.46
CA ILE A 90 6.77 -4.49 1.65
C ILE A 90 7.18 -5.41 2.79
N HIS A 91 8.47 -5.58 3.04
CA HIS A 91 8.90 -6.36 4.18
C HIS A 91 8.52 -5.68 5.49
N TRP A 92 8.60 -4.35 5.52
CA TRP A 92 8.15 -3.61 6.69
C TRP A 92 6.65 -3.79 6.90
N LEU A 93 5.86 -3.71 5.83
CA LEU A 93 4.42 -3.90 5.93
C LEU A 93 4.09 -5.32 6.38
N ASN A 94 4.78 -6.32 5.82
CA ASN A 94 4.57 -7.70 6.23
C ASN A 94 4.81 -7.86 7.73
N ALA A 95 5.86 -7.24 8.24
CA ALA A 95 6.16 -7.36 9.67
C ALA A 95 5.05 -6.73 10.52
N LYS A 96 4.49 -5.61 10.05
CA LYS A 96 3.42 -4.97 10.81
C LYS A 96 2.13 -5.79 10.77
N VAL A 97 1.85 -6.43 9.65
CA VAL A 97 0.69 -7.30 9.56
C VAL A 97 0.88 -8.50 10.48
N LEU A 98 2.06 -9.10 10.45
CA LEU A 98 2.31 -10.25 11.30
C LEU A 98 2.27 -9.87 12.78
N GLY A 99 2.60 -8.65 13.10
CA GLY A 99 2.51 -8.17 14.47
C GLY A 99 1.14 -7.64 14.85
N HIS A 100 0.15 -7.85 13.97
CA HIS A 100 -1.22 -7.43 14.23
C HIS A 100 -1.38 -5.91 14.35
N ARG A 101 -0.49 -5.17 13.71
CA ARG A 101 -0.62 -3.73 13.74
C ARG A 101 -1.37 -3.20 12.57
N ILE A 102 -1.55 -3.98 11.52
CA ILE A 102 -2.31 -3.60 10.34
C ILE A 102 -3.35 -4.67 10.11
N ALA A 103 -4.62 -4.29 10.13
CA ALA A 103 -5.71 -5.22 9.91
C ALA A 103 -6.37 -5.04 8.54
N ASP A 104 -6.24 -3.87 7.94
CA ASP A 104 -6.77 -3.59 6.62
C ASP A 104 -5.76 -2.74 5.91
N LEU A 105 -5.37 -3.14 4.72
CA LEU A 105 -4.28 -2.48 4.00
C LEU A 105 -4.68 -2.16 2.57
N VAL A 106 -4.31 -0.97 2.12
CA VAL A 106 -4.42 -0.58 0.73
C VAL A 106 -3.02 -0.22 0.27
N VAL A 107 -2.61 -0.70 -0.89
CA VAL A 107 -1.27 -0.41 -1.41
C VAL A 107 -1.42 0.37 -2.71
N ILE A 108 -0.72 1.48 -2.81
CA ILE A 108 -0.74 2.33 -4.00
C ILE A 108 0.68 2.48 -4.50
N ALA A 109 0.91 2.11 -5.73
CA ALA A 109 2.23 2.21 -6.33
C ALA A 109 2.08 2.19 -7.84
N ALA A 110 3.03 2.77 -8.55
CA ALA A 110 3.01 2.71 -10.00
C ALA A 110 3.04 1.26 -10.46
N PRO A 111 2.57 0.98 -11.67
CA PRO A 111 2.44 -0.41 -12.12
C PRO A 111 3.71 -1.25 -11.99
N ARG A 112 4.85 -0.71 -12.35
CA ARG A 112 6.09 -1.48 -12.25
C ARG A 112 6.39 -1.81 -10.79
N THR A 113 6.28 -0.83 -9.91
CA THR A 113 6.57 -1.03 -8.51
C THR A 113 5.59 -2.01 -7.90
N LEU A 114 4.31 -1.87 -8.24
CA LEU A 114 3.31 -2.77 -7.73
C LEU A 114 3.59 -4.20 -8.15
N GLY A 115 4.04 -4.40 -9.39
CA GLY A 115 4.42 -5.73 -9.83
C GLY A 115 5.53 -6.32 -9.00
N GLU A 116 6.48 -5.48 -8.57
CA GLU A 116 7.56 -5.97 -7.74
C GLU A 116 7.05 -6.29 -6.34
N LEU A 117 6.18 -5.45 -5.78
CA LEU A 117 5.66 -5.69 -4.45
C LEU A 117 4.88 -6.99 -4.38
N ARG A 118 4.16 -7.32 -5.44
CA ARG A 118 3.34 -8.54 -5.43
C ARG A 118 4.16 -9.80 -5.27
N LYS A 119 5.40 -9.77 -5.62
CA LYS A 119 6.24 -10.96 -5.47
C LYS A 119 6.62 -11.21 -4.02
N HIS A 120 6.41 -10.25 -3.15
CA HIS A 120 6.91 -10.35 -1.79
C HIS A 120 5.84 -10.25 -0.70
N TYR A 121 4.58 -10.24 -1.05
CA TYR A 121 3.55 -10.22 -0.03
C TYR A 121 3.59 -11.50 0.79
N HIS A 122 3.63 -11.35 2.09
CA HIS A 122 3.43 -12.50 2.95
C HIS A 122 1.98 -12.93 2.83
N LYS A 123 1.72 -14.21 3.02
CA LYS A 123 0.39 -14.73 2.94
C LYS A 123 -0.59 -13.94 3.79
N GLN A 124 -0.20 -13.57 5.00
CA GLN A 124 -1.10 -12.84 5.86
C GLN A 124 -1.31 -11.42 5.38
N THR A 125 -0.32 -10.83 4.76
CA THR A 125 -0.47 -9.50 4.20
C THR A 125 -1.48 -9.54 3.06
N ALA A 126 -1.39 -10.55 2.22
CA ALA A 126 -2.35 -10.70 1.14
C ALA A 126 -3.77 -10.84 1.69
N GLY A 127 -3.90 -11.46 2.85
CA GLY A 127 -5.20 -11.66 3.47
C GLY A 127 -5.84 -10.37 3.98
N VAL A 128 -5.05 -9.36 4.31
CA VAL A 128 -5.60 -8.09 4.78
C VAL A 128 -5.57 -7.02 3.71
N LEU A 129 -5.08 -7.35 2.52
CA LEU A 129 -5.00 -6.39 1.43
C LEU A 129 -6.38 -6.19 0.84
N ARG A 130 -6.89 -4.97 0.93
CA ARG A 130 -8.24 -4.68 0.48
C ARG A 130 -8.26 -4.13 -0.93
N LYS A 131 -7.18 -3.45 -1.33
CA LYS A 131 -7.14 -2.90 -2.66
C LYS A 131 -5.72 -2.57 -3.02
N GLU A 132 -5.40 -2.71 -4.29
CA GLU A 132 -4.15 -2.20 -4.85
C GLU A 132 -4.53 -1.19 -5.91
N LEU A 133 -3.83 -0.09 -5.97
CA LEU A 133 -4.09 0.91 -6.98
C LEU A 133 -2.79 1.15 -7.73
N ALA A 134 -2.80 0.93 -9.03
CA ALA A 134 -1.60 1.04 -9.84
C ALA A 134 -1.44 2.46 -10.35
N LYS A 135 -1.09 3.36 -9.46
CA LYS A 135 -0.87 4.76 -9.78
C LYS A 135 0.22 5.31 -8.88
N ASP A 136 0.93 6.28 -9.38
CA ASP A 136 1.96 6.91 -8.58
C ASP A 136 1.35 8.13 -7.92
N LEU A 137 1.02 8.02 -6.65
CA LEU A 137 0.40 9.10 -5.90
C LEU A 137 1.25 9.58 -4.74
N VAL A 138 2.51 9.17 -4.70
CA VAL A 138 3.40 9.63 -3.64
C VAL A 138 3.50 11.16 -3.74
N GLY A 139 3.40 11.81 -2.62
CA GLY A 139 3.47 13.27 -2.57
C GLY A 139 2.18 13.99 -2.83
N ARG A 140 1.11 13.27 -3.15
CA ARG A 140 -0.15 13.93 -3.37
C ARG A 140 -0.86 14.20 -2.07
N GLN A 141 -1.79 15.14 -2.10
CA GLN A 141 -2.56 15.46 -0.91
C GLN A 141 -3.58 14.40 -0.59
N PRO A 142 -3.97 14.26 0.66
CA PRO A 142 -4.94 13.23 1.04
C PRO A 142 -6.22 13.24 0.22
N ASP A 143 -6.72 14.41 -0.13
CA ASP A 143 -7.94 14.46 -0.93
C ASP A 143 -7.74 13.84 -2.30
N ALA A 144 -6.58 14.04 -2.89
CA ALA A 144 -6.31 13.46 -4.20
C ALA A 144 -6.21 11.93 -4.09
N ILE A 145 -5.66 11.45 -3.00
CA ILE A 145 -5.54 10.01 -2.77
C ILE A 145 -6.94 9.42 -2.61
N LEU A 146 -7.79 10.06 -1.82
CA LEU A 146 -9.14 9.56 -1.65
C LEU A 146 -9.92 9.59 -2.95
N ALA A 147 -9.75 10.63 -3.74
CA ALA A 147 -10.44 10.71 -5.01
C ALA A 147 -10.02 9.58 -5.92
N ALA A 148 -8.74 9.26 -5.95
CA ALA A 148 -8.26 8.16 -6.78
C ALA A 148 -8.79 6.83 -6.31
N LEU A 149 -8.93 6.65 -5.01
CA LEU A 149 -9.45 5.39 -4.49
C LEU A 149 -10.93 5.23 -4.78
N ARG A 150 -11.64 6.34 -4.97
CA ARG A 150 -13.06 6.25 -5.26
C ARG A 150 -13.36 6.05 -6.73
N GLU A 151 -12.39 6.22 -7.58
CA GLU A 151 -12.64 6.00 -8.99
C GLU A 151 -12.88 4.54 -9.26
N ARG A 152 -13.68 4.26 -10.27
CA ARG A 152 -13.87 2.89 -10.62
C ARG A 152 -12.81 2.47 -11.52
N HIS A 153 -12.25 1.34 -11.35
CA HIS A 153 -11.14 0.88 -12.16
C HIS A 153 -11.40 -0.49 -12.78
#